data_b092f5fd9eb9b816df950fa26983592e
#
_entry.id   b092f5fd9eb9b816df950fa26983592e
#
_cell.length_a   1.000
_cell.length_b   1.000
_cell.length_c   1.000
_cell.angle_alpha   90.00
_cell.angle_beta   90.00
_cell.angle_gamma   90.00
#
_symmetry.space_group_name_H-M   'P 1'
#
loop_
_entity.id
_entity.type
_entity.pdbx_description
1 polymer ?
#
loop_
_entity_poly.entity_id
_entity_poly.type
_entity_poly.pdbx_seq_one_letter_code
_entity_poly.pdbx_strand_id
1 'polypeptide(L)'
;MHKVLHGFLMVAAVAILAGCAGIPKGVTPVKNFDTQRYLGDWYEIARLEHSFEKGLSDITANYSLRDDGGMRVLNRGYDAKKGEWRVAEGKAYPMEGPNTGYFKVSFFGPFYGSYVIFDLDKTDYGYSFVTGADKSYLWLLSRTPRVPDEVLSKFIKKANQLGFDTDKLIYVKHK
;
A
#
# COMPACT_ATOMS: atom_id res chain seq x y z
N MET A 1 -43.11 5.97 52.53
CA MET A 1 -41.66 5.88 52.25
C MET A 1 -41.47 5.30 50.88
N HIS A 2 -41.30 6.17 49.84
CA HIS A 2 -41.12 5.77 48.46
C HIS A 2 -39.65 5.94 48.09
N LYS A 3 -38.93 4.81 47.82
CA LYS A 3 -37.56 4.80 47.33
C LYS A 3 -37.59 4.96 45.81
N VAL A 4 -37.16 6.10 45.33
CA VAL A 4 -36.93 6.36 43.88
C VAL A 4 -35.58 5.76 43.53
N LEU A 5 -35.62 4.74 42.67
CA LEU A 5 -34.43 4.07 42.14
C LEU A 5 -33.94 4.85 40.88
N HIS A 6 -32.85 5.58 41.01
CA HIS A 6 -32.23 6.26 39.88
C HIS A 6 -31.37 5.26 39.08
N GLY A 7 -31.92 4.82 37.94
CA GLY A 7 -31.13 4.02 36.98
C GLY A 7 -30.14 4.91 36.23
N PHE A 8 -28.87 4.71 36.49
CA PHE A 8 -27.77 5.31 35.68
C PHE A 8 -27.69 4.58 34.35
N LEU A 9 -28.10 5.25 33.27
CA LEU A 9 -27.88 4.77 31.91
C LEU A 9 -26.41 5.04 31.56
N MET A 10 -25.58 4.01 31.57
CA MET A 10 -24.21 4.05 31.07
C MET A 10 -24.26 4.02 29.53
N VAL A 11 -24.12 5.18 28.90
CA VAL A 11 -23.90 5.25 27.46
C VAL A 11 -22.45 4.83 27.18
N ALA A 12 -22.25 3.60 26.74
CA ALA A 12 -20.98 3.14 26.24
C ALA A 12 -20.68 3.84 24.92
N ALA A 13 -19.78 4.83 24.93
CA ALA A 13 -19.24 5.43 23.73
C ALA A 13 -18.36 4.38 23.02
N VAL A 14 -18.91 3.73 21.99
CA VAL A 14 -18.14 2.91 21.05
C VAL A 14 -17.25 3.86 20.24
N ALA A 15 -16.01 4.02 20.64
CA ALA A 15 -14.99 4.65 19.82
C ALA A 15 -14.77 3.75 18.59
N ILE A 16 -15.37 4.11 17.46
CA ILE A 16 -15.08 3.51 16.17
C ILE A 16 -13.64 3.94 15.84
N LEU A 17 -12.68 3.05 16.06
CA LEU A 17 -11.34 3.16 15.52
C LEU A 17 -11.46 3.01 14.00
N ALA A 18 -11.74 4.13 13.32
CA ALA A 18 -11.59 4.21 11.88
C ALA A 18 -10.11 3.92 11.59
N GLY A 19 -9.81 2.74 11.08
CA GLY A 19 -8.50 2.45 10.50
C GLY A 19 -8.16 3.57 9.52
N CYS A 20 -6.89 3.98 9.45
CA CYS A 20 -6.43 5.07 8.60
C CYS A 20 -6.65 4.75 7.10
N ALA A 21 -7.91 4.75 6.67
CA ALA A 21 -8.31 4.65 5.27
C ALA A 21 -8.49 6.08 4.76
N GLY A 22 -7.53 6.58 3.99
CA GLY A 22 -7.56 7.91 3.42
C GLY A 22 -6.64 7.98 2.21
N ILE A 23 -6.75 9.09 1.47
CA ILE A 23 -5.85 9.41 0.36
C ILE A 23 -5.07 10.66 0.78
N PRO A 24 -3.73 10.68 0.67
CA PRO A 24 -2.96 11.86 1.02
C PRO A 24 -3.40 13.08 0.21
N LYS A 25 -3.40 14.27 0.84
CA LYS A 25 -3.80 15.52 0.18
C LYS A 25 -3.02 15.74 -1.12
N GLY A 26 -3.76 15.98 -2.22
CA GLY A 26 -3.22 16.22 -3.56
C GLY A 26 -2.99 14.96 -4.38
N VAL A 27 -3.10 13.78 -3.78
CA VAL A 27 -3.01 12.51 -4.50
C VAL A 27 -4.37 12.13 -5.08
N THR A 28 -4.39 11.64 -6.31
CA THR A 28 -5.59 11.12 -6.98
C THR A 28 -5.31 9.70 -7.49
N PRO A 29 -6.15 8.73 -7.15
CA PRO A 29 -6.01 7.37 -7.68
C PRO A 29 -6.20 7.33 -9.20
N VAL A 30 -5.46 6.45 -9.85
CA VAL A 30 -5.63 6.22 -11.30
C VAL A 30 -7.04 5.69 -11.59
N LYS A 31 -7.65 6.20 -12.66
CA LYS A 31 -8.92 5.72 -13.21
C LYS A 31 -8.66 4.77 -14.39
N ASN A 32 -9.71 4.03 -14.80
CA ASN A 32 -9.63 2.98 -15.82
C ASN A 32 -8.55 1.95 -15.46
N PHE A 33 -8.55 1.56 -14.20
CA PHE A 33 -7.67 0.54 -13.66
C PHE A 33 -8.23 -0.84 -14.00
N ASP A 34 -7.36 -1.75 -14.45
CA ASP A 34 -7.69 -3.14 -14.72
C ASP A 34 -6.97 -4.03 -13.70
N THR A 35 -7.73 -4.61 -12.79
CA THR A 35 -7.21 -5.49 -11.74
C THR A 35 -6.52 -6.71 -12.34
N GLN A 36 -7.05 -7.32 -13.41
CA GLN A 36 -6.48 -8.51 -14.02
C GLN A 36 -5.06 -8.26 -14.54
N ARG A 37 -4.84 -7.09 -15.16
CA ARG A 37 -3.52 -6.69 -15.64
C ARG A 37 -2.55 -6.36 -14.51
N TYR A 38 -3.05 -6.01 -13.33
CA TYR A 38 -2.22 -5.68 -12.16
C TYR A 38 -1.75 -6.91 -11.39
N LEU A 39 -2.40 -8.06 -11.57
CA LEU A 39 -2.01 -9.32 -10.93
C LEU A 39 -0.60 -9.77 -11.30
N GLY A 40 -0.06 -10.71 -10.52
CA GLY A 40 1.27 -11.30 -10.70
C GLY A 40 2.35 -10.58 -9.90
N ASP A 41 3.59 -10.72 -10.34
CA ASP A 41 4.77 -10.29 -9.61
C ASP A 41 5.14 -8.84 -9.89
N TRP A 42 5.58 -8.16 -8.83
CA TRP A 42 6.12 -6.81 -8.84
C TRP A 42 7.39 -6.75 -8.00
N TYR A 43 8.40 -6.06 -8.52
CA TYR A 43 9.62 -5.73 -7.79
C TYR A 43 9.48 -4.35 -7.17
N GLU A 44 9.86 -4.19 -5.91
CA GLU A 44 9.98 -2.89 -5.28
C GLU A 44 11.30 -2.24 -5.68
N ILE A 45 11.25 -1.11 -6.35
CA ILE A 45 12.44 -0.40 -6.85
C ILE A 45 12.91 0.68 -5.88
N ALA A 46 11.96 1.43 -5.33
CA ALA A 46 12.24 2.47 -4.36
C ALA A 46 11.07 2.63 -3.38
N ARG A 47 11.37 3.08 -2.16
CA ARG A 47 10.37 3.39 -1.13
C ARG A 47 10.83 4.48 -0.18
N LEU A 48 9.89 5.05 0.58
CA LEU A 48 10.19 5.66 1.86
C LEU A 48 10.31 4.58 2.95
N GLU A 49 11.15 4.79 3.95
CA GLU A 49 11.36 3.80 5.00
C GLU A 49 10.15 3.72 5.93
N HIS A 50 9.70 2.50 6.21
CA HIS A 50 8.69 2.19 7.21
C HIS A 50 9.05 0.90 7.96
N SER A 51 8.46 0.71 9.14
CA SER A 51 8.90 -0.28 10.12
C SER A 51 8.85 -1.74 9.64
N PHE A 52 7.87 -2.09 8.79
CA PHE A 52 7.65 -3.48 8.39
C PHE A 52 8.60 -3.99 7.27
N GLU A 53 9.26 -3.08 6.53
CA GLU A 53 10.25 -3.44 5.47
C GLU A 53 11.68 -3.00 5.81
N LYS A 54 11.87 -2.45 7.03
CA LYS A 54 13.17 -1.93 7.45
C LYS A 54 14.28 -2.96 7.34
N GLY A 55 15.33 -2.61 6.57
CA GLY A 55 16.51 -3.44 6.38
C GLY A 55 16.35 -4.61 5.43
N LEU A 56 15.22 -4.70 4.70
CA LEU A 56 15.01 -5.74 3.69
C LEU A 56 15.56 -5.33 2.33
N SER A 57 16.05 -6.31 1.58
CA SER A 57 16.42 -6.25 0.15
C SER A 57 15.64 -7.28 -0.66
N ASP A 58 15.80 -7.28 -1.96
CA ASP A 58 15.15 -8.24 -2.88
C ASP A 58 13.63 -8.31 -2.65
N ILE A 59 12.98 -7.14 -2.43
CA ILE A 59 11.57 -7.07 -2.05
C ILE A 59 10.69 -7.25 -3.29
N THR A 60 9.75 -8.17 -3.19
CA THR A 60 8.74 -8.44 -4.21
C THR A 60 7.34 -8.49 -3.60
N ALA A 61 6.34 -8.12 -4.39
CA ALA A 61 4.94 -8.31 -4.09
C ALA A 61 4.29 -9.17 -5.18
N ASN A 62 3.48 -10.14 -4.78
CA ASN A 62 2.66 -10.92 -5.70
C ASN A 62 1.19 -10.68 -5.39
N TYR A 63 0.42 -10.34 -6.42
CA TYR A 63 -1.02 -10.15 -6.32
C TYR A 63 -1.75 -11.27 -7.07
N SER A 64 -2.71 -11.91 -6.43
CA SER A 64 -3.57 -12.93 -7.03
C SER A 64 -5.03 -12.74 -6.61
N LEU A 65 -5.96 -13.22 -7.41
CA LEU A 65 -7.38 -13.14 -7.06
C LEU A 65 -7.71 -14.06 -5.88
N ARG A 66 -8.71 -13.62 -5.13
CA ARG A 66 -9.37 -14.37 -4.06
C ARG A 66 -10.80 -14.68 -4.48
N ASP A 67 -11.34 -15.79 -3.98
CA ASP A 67 -12.73 -16.20 -4.24
C ASP A 67 -13.77 -15.22 -3.70
N ASP A 68 -13.40 -14.36 -2.74
CA ASP A 68 -14.24 -13.33 -2.15
C ASP A 68 -14.26 -12.00 -2.93
N GLY A 69 -13.66 -11.97 -4.12
CA GLY A 69 -13.58 -10.77 -4.99
C GLY A 69 -12.46 -9.80 -4.61
N GLY A 70 -11.67 -10.09 -3.60
CA GLY A 70 -10.47 -9.33 -3.23
C GLY A 70 -9.21 -9.83 -3.96
N MET A 71 -8.07 -9.21 -3.61
CA MET A 71 -6.74 -9.68 -3.99
C MET A 71 -6.01 -10.22 -2.76
N ARG A 72 -5.33 -11.34 -2.93
CA ARG A 72 -4.28 -11.80 -2.03
C ARG A 72 -3.02 -11.00 -2.32
N VAL A 73 -2.36 -10.54 -1.29
CA VAL A 73 -1.09 -9.80 -1.36
C VAL A 73 -0.03 -10.65 -0.66
N LEU A 74 0.99 -11.05 -1.38
CA LEU A 74 2.12 -11.79 -0.81
C LEU A 74 3.39 -10.96 -0.99
N ASN A 75 3.85 -10.34 0.09
CA ASN A 75 5.11 -9.61 0.11
C ASN A 75 6.24 -10.53 0.59
N ARG A 76 7.40 -10.43 -0.07
CA ARG A 76 8.59 -11.18 0.27
C ARG A 76 9.80 -10.26 0.24
N GLY A 77 10.69 -10.37 1.23
CA GLY A 77 11.94 -9.59 1.27
C GLY A 77 13.03 -10.37 2.01
N TYR A 78 14.28 -10.13 1.65
CA TYR A 78 15.43 -10.77 2.28
C TYR A 78 15.98 -9.91 3.42
N ASP A 79 16.04 -10.48 4.62
CA ASP A 79 16.65 -9.87 5.81
C ASP A 79 18.11 -10.29 5.88
N ALA A 80 19.03 -9.43 5.40
CA ALA A 80 20.46 -9.72 5.34
C ALA A 80 21.10 -9.88 6.74
N LYS A 81 20.51 -9.26 7.78
CA LYS A 81 21.04 -9.39 9.16
C LYS A 81 20.76 -10.75 9.74
N LYS A 82 19.64 -11.36 9.36
CA LYS A 82 19.21 -12.68 9.85
C LYS A 82 19.57 -13.80 8.86
N GLY A 83 19.91 -13.46 7.62
CA GLY A 83 20.20 -14.44 6.58
C GLY A 83 18.95 -15.20 6.11
N GLU A 84 17.75 -14.63 6.24
CA GLU A 84 16.48 -15.31 5.98
C GLU A 84 15.53 -14.49 5.10
N TRP A 85 14.66 -15.20 4.40
CA TRP A 85 13.53 -14.59 3.72
C TRP A 85 12.36 -14.36 4.67
N ARG A 86 11.83 -13.14 4.65
CA ARG A 86 10.59 -12.79 5.35
C ARG A 86 9.45 -12.76 4.36
N VAL A 87 8.31 -13.29 4.77
CA VAL A 87 7.09 -13.33 3.97
C VAL A 87 5.95 -12.76 4.80
N ALA A 88 5.14 -11.89 4.19
CA ALA A 88 3.91 -11.38 4.78
C ALA A 88 2.76 -11.57 3.79
N GLU A 89 1.68 -12.17 4.25
CA GLU A 89 0.47 -12.37 3.47
C GLU A 89 -0.63 -11.43 3.96
N GLY A 90 -1.27 -10.75 3.02
CA GLY A 90 -2.37 -9.83 3.26
C GLY A 90 -3.49 -10.02 2.25
N LYS A 91 -4.50 -9.18 2.40
CA LYS A 91 -5.67 -9.10 1.52
C LYS A 91 -5.99 -7.65 1.21
N ALA A 92 -6.41 -7.39 -0.02
CA ALA A 92 -6.79 -6.05 -0.49
C ALA A 92 -8.16 -6.07 -1.15
N TYR A 93 -8.95 -5.02 -0.93
CA TYR A 93 -10.28 -4.86 -1.49
C TYR A 93 -10.45 -3.47 -2.11
N PRO A 94 -11.13 -3.34 -3.26
CA PRO A 94 -11.36 -2.04 -3.88
C PRO A 94 -12.22 -1.14 -3.00
N MET A 95 -11.91 0.17 -3.00
CA MET A 95 -12.62 1.18 -2.21
C MET A 95 -13.59 2.05 -3.03
N GLU A 96 -13.24 2.35 -4.28
CA GLU A 96 -14.02 3.22 -5.18
C GLU A 96 -14.43 2.50 -6.47
N GLY A 97 -14.86 1.23 -6.34
CA GLY A 97 -15.23 0.39 -7.46
C GLY A 97 -14.02 -0.28 -8.16
N PRO A 98 -14.30 -1.19 -9.11
CA PRO A 98 -13.29 -2.10 -9.67
C PRO A 98 -12.28 -1.41 -10.60
N ASN A 99 -12.64 -0.23 -11.15
CA ASN A 99 -11.84 0.46 -12.17
C ASN A 99 -11.03 1.65 -11.59
N THR A 100 -10.82 1.68 -10.28
CA THR A 100 -10.04 2.72 -9.60
C THR A 100 -8.88 2.07 -8.86
N GLY A 101 -7.68 2.62 -9.00
CA GLY A 101 -6.47 2.14 -8.32
C GLY A 101 -6.44 2.52 -6.84
N TYR A 102 -7.54 2.28 -6.11
CA TYR A 102 -7.64 2.54 -4.68
C TYR A 102 -8.19 1.34 -3.93
N PHE A 103 -7.38 0.82 -3.01
CA PHE A 103 -7.68 -0.37 -2.22
C PHE A 103 -7.46 -0.09 -0.73
N LYS A 104 -8.17 -0.84 0.10
CA LYS A 104 -7.79 -1.08 1.50
C LYS A 104 -7.04 -2.39 1.59
N VAL A 105 -5.90 -2.40 2.29
CA VAL A 105 -5.05 -3.58 2.47
C VAL A 105 -4.89 -3.91 3.94
N SER A 106 -4.92 -5.20 4.30
CA SER A 106 -4.70 -5.69 5.65
C SER A 106 -3.74 -6.88 5.64
N PHE A 107 -2.73 -6.79 6.50
CA PHE A 107 -1.85 -7.91 6.88
C PHE A 107 -2.17 -8.44 8.27
N PHE A 108 -2.91 -7.67 9.07
CA PHE A 108 -3.33 -8.03 10.43
C PHE A 108 -4.77 -7.56 10.62
N GLY A 109 -5.73 -8.48 10.47
CA GLY A 109 -7.13 -8.14 10.73
C GLY A 109 -7.37 -7.79 12.21
N PRO A 110 -8.25 -6.84 12.52
CA PRO A 110 -9.20 -6.15 11.63
C PRO A 110 -8.68 -4.82 11.02
N PHE A 111 -7.39 -4.52 11.13
CA PHE A 111 -6.81 -3.24 10.72
C PHE A 111 -6.53 -3.21 9.22
N TYR A 112 -6.93 -2.11 8.56
CA TYR A 112 -6.72 -1.85 7.15
C TYR A 112 -6.00 -0.53 6.96
N GLY A 113 -5.01 -0.52 6.04
CA GLY A 113 -4.38 0.69 5.51
C GLY A 113 -4.83 0.98 4.07
N SER A 114 -4.59 2.20 3.60
CA SER A 114 -4.80 2.56 2.20
C SER A 114 -3.67 2.06 1.32
N TYR A 115 -4.02 1.70 0.10
CA TYR A 115 -3.11 1.40 -1.01
C TYR A 115 -3.63 2.14 -2.24
N VAL A 116 -2.96 3.23 -2.59
CA VAL A 116 -3.39 4.17 -3.63
C VAL A 116 -2.39 4.18 -4.76
N ILE A 117 -2.77 3.66 -5.91
CA ILE A 117 -2.00 3.73 -7.14
C ILE A 117 -2.27 5.10 -7.76
N PHE A 118 -1.28 6.02 -7.77
CA PHE A 118 -1.45 7.39 -8.25
C PHE A 118 -0.76 7.67 -9.59
N ASP A 119 0.03 6.72 -10.09
CA ASP A 119 0.51 6.66 -11.47
C ASP A 119 0.73 5.19 -11.87
N LEU A 120 0.53 4.91 -13.14
CA LEU A 120 0.62 3.56 -13.68
C LEU A 120 0.97 3.62 -15.16
N ASP A 121 1.85 2.77 -15.61
CA ASP A 121 2.01 2.52 -17.04
C ASP A 121 0.73 1.90 -17.61
N LYS A 122 -0.04 2.70 -18.34
CA LYS A 122 -1.34 2.28 -18.88
C LYS A 122 -1.21 1.34 -20.07
N THR A 123 -0.06 1.36 -20.77
CA THR A 123 0.17 0.55 -21.96
C THR A 123 0.52 -0.88 -21.60
N ASP A 124 1.56 -1.07 -20.79
CA ASP A 124 2.10 -2.41 -20.51
C ASP A 124 1.99 -2.83 -19.04
N TYR A 125 1.54 -1.93 -18.16
CA TYR A 125 1.54 -2.15 -16.70
C TYR A 125 2.95 -2.47 -16.17
N GLY A 126 3.98 -1.87 -16.79
CA GLY A 126 5.38 -2.12 -16.50
C GLY A 126 5.87 -1.50 -15.19
N TYR A 127 5.26 -0.37 -14.76
CA TYR A 127 5.55 0.27 -13.47
C TYR A 127 4.29 0.82 -12.79
N SER A 128 4.37 1.02 -11.48
CA SER A 128 3.30 1.56 -10.65
C SER A 128 3.86 2.43 -9.54
N PHE A 129 3.26 3.63 -9.32
CA PHE A 129 3.58 4.52 -8.21
C PHE A 129 2.46 4.41 -7.17
N VAL A 130 2.83 4.07 -5.96
CA VAL A 130 1.88 3.71 -4.90
C VAL A 130 2.15 4.52 -3.64
N THR A 131 1.08 4.88 -2.93
CA THR A 131 1.17 5.48 -1.60
C THR A 131 0.18 4.83 -0.63
N GLY A 132 0.40 5.04 0.66
CA GLY A 132 -0.52 4.66 1.73
C GLY A 132 -1.55 5.75 2.06
N ALA A 133 -2.00 5.77 3.32
CA ALA A 133 -2.97 6.74 3.81
C ALA A 133 -2.40 8.16 3.99
N ASP A 134 -1.10 8.28 4.09
CA ASP A 134 -0.37 9.54 4.27
C ASP A 134 0.96 9.54 3.52
N LYS A 135 1.68 10.66 3.55
CA LYS A 135 2.93 10.86 2.79
C LYS A 135 4.17 10.18 3.39
N SER A 136 4.05 9.45 4.49
CA SER A 136 5.13 8.61 5.01
C SER A 136 5.30 7.30 4.25
N TYR A 137 4.31 6.94 3.43
CA TYR A 137 4.31 5.72 2.61
C TYR A 137 4.39 6.06 1.13
N LEU A 138 5.42 5.57 0.47
CA LEU A 138 5.64 5.76 -0.97
C LEU A 138 6.42 4.59 -1.54
N TRP A 139 6.00 4.06 -2.69
CA TRP A 139 6.66 2.98 -3.41
C TRP A 139 6.67 3.22 -4.92
N LEU A 140 7.78 2.86 -5.55
CA LEU A 140 7.90 2.58 -6.97
C LEU A 140 7.97 1.06 -7.15
N LEU A 141 6.98 0.51 -7.84
CA LEU A 141 6.94 -0.91 -8.20
C LEU A 141 7.19 -1.08 -9.70
N SER A 142 7.80 -2.20 -10.10
CA SER A 142 8.08 -2.54 -11.48
C SER A 142 7.90 -4.03 -11.76
N ARG A 143 7.60 -4.36 -13.02
CA ARG A 143 7.58 -5.77 -13.48
C ARG A 143 8.98 -6.36 -13.65
N THR A 144 9.99 -5.54 -13.65
CA THR A 144 11.39 -5.95 -13.76
C THR A 144 12.19 -5.44 -12.55
N PRO A 145 13.31 -6.10 -12.16
CA PRO A 145 14.10 -5.71 -10.99
C PRO A 145 14.84 -4.36 -11.16
N ARG A 146 14.70 -3.74 -12.32
CA ARG A 146 15.24 -2.41 -12.64
C ARG A 146 14.24 -1.66 -13.51
N VAL A 147 14.24 -0.33 -13.43
CA VAL A 147 13.45 0.55 -14.30
C VAL A 147 14.38 1.42 -15.13
N PRO A 148 13.94 1.89 -16.32
CA PRO A 148 14.64 2.97 -17.05
C PRO A 148 14.77 4.22 -16.18
N ASP A 149 15.87 4.97 -16.37
CA ASP A 149 16.15 6.20 -15.62
C ASP A 149 15.03 7.26 -15.79
N GLU A 150 14.37 7.26 -16.92
CA GLU A 150 13.21 8.12 -17.20
C GLU A 150 12.01 7.82 -16.27
N VAL A 151 11.75 6.54 -15.98
CA VAL A 151 10.68 6.12 -15.06
C VAL A 151 11.02 6.54 -13.64
N LEU A 152 12.27 6.33 -13.22
CA LEU A 152 12.74 6.75 -11.90
C LEU A 152 12.67 8.27 -11.74
N SER A 153 13.14 9.02 -12.74
CA SER A 153 13.08 10.49 -12.76
C SER A 153 11.65 11.01 -12.72
N LYS A 154 10.74 10.38 -13.48
CA LYS A 154 9.29 10.68 -13.46
C LYS A 154 8.70 10.45 -12.07
N PHE A 155 9.05 9.33 -11.42
CA PHE A 155 8.60 8.99 -10.07
C PHE A 155 9.02 10.05 -9.07
N ILE A 156 10.33 10.36 -9.00
CA ILE A 156 10.89 11.35 -8.07
C ILE A 156 10.24 12.72 -8.27
N LYS A 157 10.15 13.18 -9.53
CA LYS A 157 9.54 14.47 -9.87
C LYS A 157 8.09 14.55 -9.40
N LYS A 158 7.28 13.52 -9.71
CA LYS A 158 5.86 13.49 -9.36
C LYS A 158 5.65 13.40 -7.85
N ALA A 159 6.42 12.56 -7.16
CA ALA A 159 6.37 12.43 -5.71
C ALA A 159 6.76 13.76 -5.00
N ASN A 160 7.83 14.41 -5.45
CA ASN A 160 8.26 15.71 -4.93
C ASN A 160 7.18 16.79 -5.11
N GLN A 161 6.55 16.89 -6.29
CA GLN A 161 5.45 17.80 -6.57
C GLN A 161 4.23 17.57 -5.65
N LEU A 162 4.00 16.35 -5.25
CA LEU A 162 2.95 15.97 -4.31
C LEU A 162 3.37 16.17 -2.83
N GLY A 163 4.63 16.58 -2.57
CA GLY A 163 5.16 16.88 -1.25
C GLY A 163 5.59 15.65 -0.45
N PHE A 164 5.97 14.56 -1.11
CA PHE A 164 6.69 13.45 -0.47
C PHE A 164 8.16 13.82 -0.25
N ASP A 165 8.77 13.28 0.81
CA ASP A 165 10.18 13.51 1.16
C ASP A 165 11.09 12.61 0.31
N THR A 166 11.27 13.00 -0.96
CA THR A 166 12.02 12.19 -1.95
C THR A 166 13.51 12.08 -1.65
N ASP A 167 14.06 12.96 -0.78
CA ASP A 167 15.47 12.92 -0.36
C ASP A 167 15.74 11.73 0.57
N LYS A 168 14.68 11.14 1.15
CA LYS A 168 14.75 9.95 2.02
C LYS A 168 14.43 8.64 1.30
N LEU A 169 14.36 8.65 -0.02
CA LEU A 169 14.10 7.42 -0.78
C LEU A 169 15.21 6.39 -0.57
N ILE A 170 14.80 5.16 -0.31
CA ILE A 170 15.64 3.97 -0.28
C ILE A 170 15.46 3.25 -1.61
N TYR A 171 16.57 2.98 -2.29
CA TYR A 171 16.59 2.19 -3.52
C TYR A 171 16.87 0.74 -3.20
N VAL A 172 15.91 -0.12 -3.54
CA VAL A 172 15.97 -1.55 -3.23
C VAL A 172 16.93 -2.26 -4.18
N LYS A 173 17.84 -3.04 -3.62
CA LYS A 173 18.76 -3.87 -4.41
C LYS A 173 18.11 -5.21 -4.70
N HIS A 174 18.20 -5.64 -5.95
CA HIS A 174 17.82 -6.96 -6.43
C HIS A 174 19.05 -7.69 -6.97
N LYS A 175 19.18 -8.97 -6.59
CA LYS A 175 20.26 -9.87 -7.04
C LYS A 175 19.93 -10.48 -8.40
#